data_ee8e886db9445053520a1eb7a5d7e6cc
#
_entry.id   ee8e886db9445053520a1eb7a5d7e6cc
#
_cell.length_a   1.000
_cell.length_b   1.000
_cell.length_c   1.000
_cell.angle_alpha   90.00
_cell.angle_beta   90.00
_cell.angle_gamma   90.00
#
_symmetry.space_group_name_H-M   'P 1'
#
loop_
_entity.id
_entity.type
_entity.pdbx_description
1 polymer ?
#
loop_
_entity_poly.entity_id
_entity_poly.type
_entity_poly.pdbx_seq_one_letter_code
_entity_poly.pdbx_strand_id
1 'polypeptide(L)'
;MQKKEMQRKEMQRREMQRKRRRQRRRRNNIAKFLICAVPAVVIILVVVGISKAIGGKDHKKTEVASGNEIQVKNTSSFMQDIMHYIEEAFPKTNPPASTGDEKSTFTLADLDNPDGFDERPTENGIVLQNQQIDLNGLDTTGLDWGQGGDKDQWNRPAGCLQYQEKYGKYNAYFISDEPEKKVIYLTIDEGYEYGCSPRILDTLKEKNVHAVFFVTKSFAEQNPDLVKRMIEEGHEVGNHSVTHPSAGLPSQSIEQQTNEIVGNHNYIKEQFGYDMHLFRYPAGKFSEQSVALINNLNYKSVFWSFAYLDYDVNNQPDPTESKKKIMSCLHPGALYLLHAESETNTQILGDFIDQARAQGYEFKLFQ
;
A
#
# COMPACT_ATOMS: atom_id res chain seq x y z
N MET A 1 -21.43 -43.23 0.34
CA MET A 1 -20.93 -42.68 1.62
C MET A 1 -19.98 -41.48 1.41
N GLN A 2 -18.97 -41.56 0.57
CA GLN A 2 -17.98 -40.47 0.34
C GLN A 2 -18.55 -39.10 -0.05
N LYS A 3 -19.59 -39.06 -0.92
CA LYS A 3 -20.22 -37.78 -1.35
C LYS A 3 -20.89 -37.00 -0.22
N LYS A 4 -21.53 -37.70 0.74
CA LYS A 4 -22.15 -37.07 1.92
C LYS A 4 -21.10 -36.55 2.90
N GLU A 5 -19.99 -37.23 3.04
CA GLU A 5 -18.89 -36.82 3.93
C GLU A 5 -18.17 -35.57 3.38
N MET A 6 -17.97 -35.50 2.07
CA MET A 6 -17.40 -34.35 1.38
C MET A 6 -18.30 -33.11 1.52
N GLN A 7 -19.61 -33.27 1.34
CA GLN A 7 -20.58 -32.18 1.56
C GLN A 7 -20.59 -31.68 3.02
N ARG A 8 -20.42 -32.58 3.99
CA ARG A 8 -20.34 -32.22 5.42
C ARG A 8 -19.07 -31.43 5.74
N LYS A 9 -17.92 -31.83 5.18
CA LYS A 9 -16.64 -31.09 5.32
C LYS A 9 -16.72 -29.72 4.67
N GLU A 10 -17.32 -29.61 3.52
CA GLU A 10 -17.52 -28.32 2.85
C GLU A 10 -18.45 -27.39 3.62
N MET A 11 -19.55 -27.90 4.18
CA MET A 11 -20.47 -27.12 5.03
C MET A 11 -19.77 -26.62 6.31
N GLN A 12 -18.95 -27.47 6.94
CA GLN A 12 -18.14 -27.06 8.11
C GLN A 12 -17.10 -25.98 7.76
N ARG A 13 -16.46 -26.08 6.59
CA ARG A 13 -15.53 -25.04 6.09
C ARG A 13 -16.25 -23.70 5.87
N ARG A 14 -17.42 -23.72 5.24
CA ARG A 14 -18.24 -22.51 5.01
C ARG A 14 -18.72 -21.88 6.33
N GLU A 15 -19.09 -22.70 7.31
CA GLU A 15 -19.50 -22.21 8.63
C GLU A 15 -18.33 -21.59 9.41
N MET A 16 -17.14 -22.21 9.35
CA MET A 16 -15.91 -21.66 9.95
C MET A 16 -15.49 -20.34 9.30
N GLN A 17 -15.59 -20.24 7.96
CA GLN A 17 -15.35 -18.98 7.24
C GLN A 17 -16.33 -17.88 7.65
N ARG A 18 -17.65 -18.22 7.81
CA ARG A 18 -18.65 -17.27 8.29
C ARG A 18 -18.36 -16.78 9.71
N LYS A 19 -17.91 -17.65 10.61
CA LYS A 19 -17.50 -17.28 11.98
C LYS A 19 -16.29 -16.35 11.97
N ARG A 20 -15.26 -16.67 11.17
CA ARG A 20 -14.07 -15.82 11.00
C ARG A 20 -14.43 -14.44 10.43
N ARG A 21 -15.31 -14.36 9.40
CA ARG A 21 -15.80 -13.10 8.85
C ARG A 21 -16.58 -12.26 9.88
N ARG A 22 -17.45 -12.88 10.72
CA ARG A 22 -18.16 -12.17 11.80
C ARG A 22 -17.21 -11.64 12.87
N GLN A 23 -16.20 -12.40 13.24
CA GLN A 23 -15.21 -11.99 14.22
C GLN A 23 -14.33 -10.85 13.68
N ARG A 24 -13.93 -10.91 12.40
CA ARG A 24 -13.20 -9.85 11.71
C ARG A 24 -14.02 -8.55 11.61
N ARG A 25 -15.32 -8.64 11.27
CA ARG A 25 -16.22 -7.47 11.25
C ARG A 25 -16.35 -6.82 12.64
N ARG A 26 -16.46 -7.63 13.71
CA ARG A 26 -16.49 -7.11 15.09
C ARG A 26 -15.19 -6.38 15.42
N ARG A 27 -14.04 -6.95 15.10
CA ARG A 27 -12.72 -6.31 15.34
C ARG A 27 -12.60 -4.99 14.57
N ASN A 28 -12.98 -4.96 13.30
CA ASN A 28 -12.93 -3.73 12.48
C ASN A 28 -13.87 -2.64 13.02
N ASN A 29 -15.06 -2.98 13.50
CA ASN A 29 -15.98 -2.02 14.09
C ASN A 29 -15.44 -1.44 15.41
N ILE A 30 -14.79 -2.27 16.22
CA ILE A 30 -14.13 -1.84 17.47
C ILE A 30 -12.95 -0.92 17.14
N ALA A 31 -12.13 -1.28 16.15
CA ALA A 31 -11.00 -0.44 15.71
C ALA A 31 -11.50 0.92 15.17
N LYS A 32 -12.54 0.96 14.36
CA LYS A 32 -13.15 2.21 13.87
C LYS A 32 -13.69 3.06 15.03
N PHE A 33 -14.34 2.42 16.04
CA PHE A 33 -14.84 3.12 17.22
C PHE A 33 -13.70 3.74 18.03
N LEU A 34 -12.57 3.02 18.22
CA LEU A 34 -11.40 3.52 18.93
C LEU A 34 -10.70 4.67 18.17
N ILE A 35 -10.60 4.59 16.86
CA ILE A 35 -10.01 5.65 16.01
C ILE A 35 -10.83 6.94 16.09
N CYS A 36 -12.15 6.86 16.20
CA CYS A 36 -13.03 8.03 16.29
C CYS A 36 -13.22 8.54 17.74
N ALA A 37 -13.26 7.64 18.72
CA ALA A 37 -13.56 8.00 20.10
C ALA A 37 -12.32 8.53 20.88
N VAL A 38 -11.14 7.97 20.63
CA VAL A 38 -9.91 8.36 21.35
C VAL A 38 -9.50 9.82 21.08
N PRO A 39 -9.49 10.33 19.82
CA PRO A 39 -9.20 11.73 19.57
C PRO A 39 -10.24 12.68 20.21
N ALA A 40 -11.52 12.30 20.21
CA ALA A 40 -12.57 13.11 20.83
C ALA A 40 -12.35 13.24 22.33
N VAL A 41 -11.99 12.15 23.02
CA VAL A 41 -11.70 12.16 24.46
C VAL A 41 -10.44 12.98 24.76
N VAL A 42 -9.39 12.88 23.94
CA VAL A 42 -8.16 13.67 24.08
C VAL A 42 -8.45 15.17 23.91
N ILE A 43 -9.26 15.54 22.92
CA ILE A 43 -9.68 16.94 22.70
C ILE A 43 -10.46 17.48 23.91
N ILE A 44 -11.39 16.69 24.46
CA ILE A 44 -12.15 17.08 25.65
C ILE A 44 -11.23 17.27 26.86
N LEU A 45 -10.25 16.39 27.07
CA LEU A 45 -9.28 16.50 28.17
C LEU A 45 -8.36 17.72 28.02
N VAL A 46 -7.94 18.05 26.80
CA VAL A 46 -7.15 19.25 26.51
C VAL A 46 -7.98 20.52 26.77
N VAL A 47 -9.24 20.57 26.33
CA VAL A 47 -10.13 21.71 26.54
C VAL A 47 -10.41 21.90 28.02
N VAL A 48 -10.67 20.84 28.79
CA VAL A 48 -10.87 20.92 30.25
C VAL A 48 -9.58 21.29 30.96
N GLY A 49 -8.41 20.83 30.52
CA GLY A 49 -7.10 21.20 31.04
C GLY A 49 -6.79 22.69 30.83
N ILE A 50 -7.08 23.21 29.65
CA ILE A 50 -6.90 24.65 29.32
C ILE A 50 -7.89 25.50 30.10
N SER A 51 -9.13 25.10 30.26
CA SER A 51 -10.13 25.81 31.06
C SER A 51 -9.74 25.93 32.55
N LYS A 52 -9.08 24.90 33.12
CA LYS A 52 -8.53 24.96 34.47
C LYS A 52 -7.29 25.84 34.59
N ALA A 53 -6.48 25.93 33.53
CA ALA A 53 -5.26 26.76 33.52
C ALA A 53 -5.57 28.28 33.38
N ILE A 54 -6.69 28.64 32.75
CA ILE A 54 -7.12 30.04 32.55
C ILE A 54 -8.00 30.54 33.70
N GLY A 55 -8.60 29.64 34.52
CA GLY A 55 -9.56 29.94 35.59
C GLY A 55 -8.97 30.32 36.94
N GLY A 56 -7.75 30.86 37.03
CA GLY A 56 -7.12 31.32 38.26
C GLY A 56 -7.09 32.82 38.40
N LYS A 57 -8.25 33.48 38.66
CA LYS A 57 -8.44 34.71 39.50
C LYS A 57 -9.90 35.18 39.47
N ASP A 58 -10.48 35.17 40.68
CA ASP A 58 -11.58 35.96 41.21
C ASP A 58 -12.77 36.43 40.33
N HIS A 59 -13.99 35.99 40.56
CA HIS A 59 -15.09 36.70 41.21
C HIS A 59 -16.48 36.02 41.06
N LYS A 60 -17.15 35.96 42.25
CA LYS A 60 -18.60 36.02 42.53
C LYS A 60 -19.58 34.98 41.98
N LYS A 61 -20.26 34.39 42.96
CA LYS A 61 -21.48 33.59 42.94
C LYS A 61 -22.56 34.05 41.95
N THR A 62 -23.09 33.09 41.23
CA THR A 62 -24.52 33.03 40.88
C THR A 62 -24.98 31.58 40.94
N GLU A 63 -25.93 31.30 41.81
CA GLU A 63 -26.65 30.02 41.91
C GLU A 63 -27.49 29.79 40.66
N VAL A 64 -27.39 28.58 40.06
CA VAL A 64 -28.52 27.93 39.38
C VAL A 64 -28.41 26.45 39.65
N ALA A 65 -29.58 25.91 40.00
CA ALA A 65 -29.83 24.60 40.56
C ALA A 65 -29.68 23.42 39.63
N SER A 66 -29.40 22.27 40.27
CA SER A 66 -29.94 20.93 40.03
C SER A 66 -29.57 20.19 38.70
N GLY A 67 -28.86 19.08 38.82
CA GLY A 67 -29.04 17.93 38.02
C GLY A 67 -27.79 17.17 37.61
N ASN A 68 -27.45 16.11 38.32
CA ASN A 68 -26.51 15.04 37.97
C ASN A 68 -25.01 15.34 38.03
N GLU A 69 -24.45 15.21 39.21
CA GLU A 69 -23.03 15.00 39.44
C GLU A 69 -22.60 13.65 38.79
N ILE A 70 -21.90 13.75 37.66
CA ILE A 70 -21.05 12.66 37.19
C ILE A 70 -19.80 12.68 38.06
N GLN A 71 -19.72 11.79 39.04
CA GLN A 71 -18.49 11.56 39.79
C GLN A 71 -17.41 11.01 38.84
N VAL A 72 -16.44 11.85 38.52
CA VAL A 72 -15.23 11.44 37.81
C VAL A 72 -14.40 10.61 38.80
N LYS A 73 -14.52 9.29 38.72
CA LYS A 73 -13.56 8.37 39.35
C LYS A 73 -12.16 8.70 38.89
N ASN A 74 -11.22 8.61 39.81
CA ASN A 74 -9.79 8.92 39.66
C ASN A 74 -9.27 8.49 38.29
N THR A 75 -8.66 9.41 37.54
CA THR A 75 -8.13 9.18 36.18
C THR A 75 -7.20 7.98 36.07
N SER A 76 -6.55 7.61 37.18
CA SER A 76 -5.71 6.41 37.26
C SER A 76 -6.52 5.11 37.17
N SER A 77 -7.69 5.02 37.81
CA SER A 77 -8.55 3.82 37.73
C SER A 77 -9.15 3.65 36.37
N PHE A 78 -9.59 4.75 35.72
CA PHE A 78 -10.16 4.71 34.37
C PHE A 78 -9.13 4.27 33.32
N MET A 79 -7.88 4.73 33.45
CA MET A 79 -6.80 4.30 32.55
C MET A 79 -6.41 2.83 32.77
N GLN A 80 -6.46 2.33 34.01
CA GLN A 80 -6.26 0.91 34.31
C GLN A 80 -7.37 0.05 33.72
N ASP A 81 -8.62 0.48 33.82
CA ASP A 81 -9.76 -0.22 33.22
C ASP A 81 -9.68 -0.26 31.69
N ILE A 82 -9.21 0.84 31.04
CA ILE A 82 -8.95 0.86 29.59
C ILE A 82 -7.81 -0.08 29.22
N MET A 83 -6.70 -0.08 29.96
CA MET A 83 -5.57 -0.95 29.69
C MET A 83 -5.93 -2.42 29.88
N HIS A 84 -6.70 -2.76 30.91
CA HIS A 84 -7.21 -4.12 31.13
C HIS A 84 -8.13 -4.57 30.00
N TYR A 85 -9.03 -3.67 29.52
CA TYR A 85 -9.92 -3.96 28.39
C TYR A 85 -9.14 -4.14 27.07
N ILE A 86 -8.06 -3.37 26.88
CA ILE A 86 -7.17 -3.52 25.73
C ILE A 86 -6.41 -4.87 25.80
N GLU A 87 -5.93 -5.27 26.97
CA GLU A 87 -5.24 -6.55 27.15
C GLU A 87 -6.17 -7.77 26.98
N GLU A 88 -7.44 -7.68 27.43
CA GLU A 88 -8.43 -8.73 27.16
C GLU A 88 -8.86 -8.77 25.68
N ALA A 89 -8.99 -7.61 25.04
CA ALA A 89 -9.38 -7.52 23.63
C ALA A 89 -8.26 -7.95 22.68
N PHE A 90 -7.01 -7.80 23.10
CA PHE A 90 -5.79 -8.14 22.35
C PHE A 90 -4.83 -8.94 23.22
N PRO A 91 -5.13 -10.22 23.53
CA PRO A 91 -4.19 -11.05 24.29
C PRO A 91 -2.87 -11.09 23.53
N LYS A 92 -1.78 -10.76 24.23
CA LYS A 92 -0.42 -10.91 23.73
C LYS A 92 -0.22 -12.39 23.40
N THR A 93 -0.37 -12.76 22.16
CA THR A 93 0.16 -14.04 21.68
C THR A 93 1.67 -13.87 21.69
N ASN A 94 2.34 -14.51 22.62
CA ASN A 94 3.78 -14.66 22.56
C ASN A 94 4.12 -15.30 21.22
N PRO A 95 4.97 -14.68 20.40
CA PRO A 95 5.54 -15.38 19.27
C PRO A 95 6.31 -16.59 19.82
N PRO A 96 6.37 -17.71 19.08
CA PRO A 96 7.22 -18.83 19.47
C PRO A 96 8.63 -18.29 19.68
N ALA A 97 9.27 -18.72 20.76
CA ALA A 97 10.61 -18.28 21.11
C ALA A 97 11.56 -18.58 19.96
N SER A 98 11.98 -17.56 19.25
CA SER A 98 13.11 -17.63 18.33
C SER A 98 14.36 -17.58 19.22
N THR A 99 15.07 -18.69 19.26
CA THR A 99 16.43 -18.73 19.76
C THR A 99 17.33 -18.07 18.74
N GLY A 100 17.95 -16.97 19.11
CA GLY A 100 18.98 -16.32 18.29
C GLY A 100 18.75 -14.84 18.13
N ASP A 101 19.51 -14.10 18.92
CA ASP A 101 19.66 -12.67 18.86
C ASP A 101 20.13 -12.21 17.48
N GLU A 102 19.51 -11.17 16.96
CA GLU A 102 20.13 -9.89 16.68
C GLU A 102 19.06 -8.98 16.11
N LYS A 103 18.78 -7.88 16.82
CA LYS A 103 18.13 -6.71 16.25
C LYS A 103 19.08 -6.12 15.23
N SER A 104 18.97 -6.53 13.99
CA SER A 104 19.53 -5.78 12.88
C SER A 104 18.66 -4.52 12.69
N THR A 105 18.98 -3.47 13.41
CA THR A 105 18.54 -2.12 13.05
C THR A 105 19.40 -1.68 11.89
N PHE A 106 18.82 -1.66 10.70
CA PHE A 106 19.44 -1.07 9.52
C PHE A 106 19.73 0.41 9.81
N THR A 107 20.96 0.84 9.62
CA THR A 107 21.41 2.21 9.89
C THR A 107 21.77 2.93 8.61
N LEU A 108 21.90 4.27 8.66
CA LEU A 108 22.41 5.04 7.50
C LEU A 108 23.82 4.59 7.03
N ALA A 109 24.61 3.99 7.92
CA ALA A 109 25.90 3.41 7.56
C ALA A 109 25.77 2.16 6.67
N ASP A 110 24.63 1.48 6.72
CA ASP A 110 24.34 0.30 5.89
C ASP A 110 24.01 0.70 4.44
N LEU A 111 23.72 1.99 4.18
CA LEU A 111 23.55 2.54 2.83
C LEU A 111 24.89 2.63 2.08
N ASP A 112 26.01 2.79 2.79
CA ASP A 112 27.35 2.85 2.21
C ASP A 112 27.91 1.46 1.83
N ASN A 113 27.33 0.41 2.41
CA ASN A 113 27.61 -1.00 2.10
C ASN A 113 26.37 -1.87 2.38
N PRO A 114 25.37 -1.81 1.48
CA PRO A 114 24.10 -2.50 1.70
C PRO A 114 24.27 -4.02 1.46
N ASP A 115 24.86 -4.74 2.41
CA ASP A 115 25.01 -6.22 2.39
C ASP A 115 23.64 -6.96 2.27
N GLY A 116 22.54 -6.25 2.27
CA GLY A 116 21.20 -6.78 2.09
C GLY A 116 20.59 -6.56 0.69
N PHE A 117 21.23 -5.74 -0.14
CA PHE A 117 20.78 -5.45 -1.52
C PHE A 117 21.86 -5.93 -2.50
N ASP A 118 22.04 -7.24 -2.52
CA ASP A 118 22.93 -7.84 -3.50
C ASP A 118 22.57 -7.45 -4.92
N GLU A 119 23.59 -7.43 -5.73
CA GLU A 119 23.53 -7.33 -7.18
C GLU A 119 22.37 -8.15 -7.74
N ARG A 120 21.42 -7.49 -8.38
CA ARG A 120 20.25 -8.16 -8.94
C ARG A 120 20.50 -8.52 -10.38
N PRO A 121 20.39 -9.79 -10.76
CA PRO A 121 20.43 -10.13 -12.17
C PRO A 121 19.22 -9.48 -12.87
N THR A 122 19.52 -8.72 -13.91
CA THR A 122 18.52 -8.38 -14.93
C THR A 122 18.23 -9.63 -15.78
N GLU A 123 17.22 -9.57 -16.64
CA GLU A 123 16.93 -10.67 -17.62
C GLU A 123 18.17 -11.21 -18.34
N ASN A 124 19.24 -10.41 -18.44
CA ASN A 124 20.50 -10.78 -19.10
C ASN A 124 21.62 -11.14 -18.13
N GLY A 125 21.34 -11.34 -16.86
CA GLY A 125 22.36 -11.59 -15.83
C GLY A 125 23.22 -10.37 -15.50
N ILE A 126 22.83 -9.17 -15.93
CA ILE A 126 23.51 -7.91 -15.62
C ILE A 126 23.05 -7.44 -14.25
N VAL A 127 24.00 -7.21 -13.38
CA VAL A 127 23.78 -6.62 -12.08
C VAL A 127 23.59 -5.11 -12.22
N LEU A 128 22.44 -4.58 -11.77
CA LEU A 128 22.18 -3.15 -11.73
C LEU A 128 22.59 -2.59 -10.37
N GLN A 129 23.64 -1.76 -10.37
CA GLN A 129 23.94 -0.87 -9.24
C GLN A 129 23.52 0.54 -9.62
N ASN A 130 22.57 1.10 -8.91
CA ASN A 130 22.21 2.49 -9.08
C ASN A 130 23.34 3.39 -8.56
N GLN A 131 23.59 4.50 -9.26
CA GLN A 131 24.52 5.50 -8.77
C GLN A 131 24.00 6.07 -7.45
N GLN A 132 24.84 6.08 -6.42
CA GLN A 132 24.50 6.67 -5.12
C GLN A 132 24.37 8.19 -5.22
N ILE A 133 23.39 8.74 -4.56
CA ILE A 133 23.05 10.17 -4.57
C ILE A 133 23.13 10.69 -3.14
N ASP A 134 23.81 11.83 -2.96
CA ASP A 134 23.80 12.51 -1.66
C ASP A 134 22.40 13.02 -1.34
N LEU A 135 21.83 12.55 -0.23
CA LEU A 135 20.50 12.94 0.23
C LEU A 135 20.46 14.30 0.91
N ASN A 136 21.63 14.85 1.26
CA ASN A 136 21.73 16.15 1.93
C ASN A 136 21.33 17.30 1.00
N GLY A 137 20.47 18.19 1.46
CA GLY A 137 20.05 19.38 0.71
C GLY A 137 19.00 19.11 -0.37
N LEU A 138 18.55 17.85 -0.56
CA LEU A 138 17.38 17.56 -1.41
C LEU A 138 16.09 18.00 -0.75
N ASP A 139 15.10 18.37 -1.58
CA ASP A 139 13.78 18.82 -1.11
C ASP A 139 13.04 17.67 -0.41
N THR A 140 12.67 17.90 0.85
CA THR A 140 11.91 16.98 1.70
C THR A 140 10.40 17.23 1.64
N THR A 141 9.96 18.28 0.93
CA THR A 141 8.55 18.63 0.81
C THR A 141 7.78 17.48 0.18
N GLY A 142 6.78 16.98 0.90
CA GLY A 142 5.90 15.94 0.40
C GLY A 142 5.04 16.44 -0.76
N LEU A 143 5.01 15.67 -1.82
CA LEU A 143 4.18 15.88 -3.02
C LEU A 143 3.17 14.74 -3.14
N ASP A 144 1.94 15.08 -3.54
CA ASP A 144 0.91 14.11 -3.88
C ASP A 144 0.92 13.90 -5.40
N TRP A 145 1.19 12.66 -5.85
CA TRP A 145 1.22 12.35 -7.26
C TRP A 145 -0.20 12.16 -7.83
N GLY A 146 -0.42 12.76 -8.97
CA GLY A 146 -1.58 12.53 -9.84
C GLY A 146 -1.23 12.92 -11.27
N GLN A 147 -1.63 12.10 -12.24
CA GLN A 147 -1.26 12.28 -13.66
C GLN A 147 -1.75 13.60 -14.29
N GLY A 148 -2.69 14.31 -13.63
CA GLY A 148 -3.29 15.53 -14.14
C GLY A 148 -4.32 15.29 -15.25
N GLY A 149 -4.82 16.39 -15.83
CA GLY A 149 -5.87 16.37 -16.87
C GLY A 149 -5.38 16.74 -18.26
N ASP A 150 -4.37 17.58 -18.36
CA ASP A 150 -3.82 18.05 -19.63
C ASP A 150 -3.03 16.93 -20.33
N LYS A 151 -3.13 16.87 -21.66
CA LYS A 151 -2.56 15.83 -22.49
C LYS A 151 -1.88 16.40 -23.71
N ASP A 152 -0.88 15.71 -24.21
CA ASP A 152 -0.26 16.01 -25.49
C ASP A 152 -1.06 15.41 -26.68
N GLN A 153 -0.52 15.58 -27.88
CA GLN A 153 -1.13 15.10 -29.13
C GLN A 153 -1.23 13.56 -29.22
N TRP A 154 -0.50 12.82 -28.40
CA TRP A 154 -0.54 11.35 -28.30
C TRP A 154 -1.37 10.86 -27.11
N ASN A 155 -2.15 11.74 -26.49
CA ASN A 155 -2.95 11.45 -25.29
C ASN A 155 -2.13 11.16 -24.02
N ARG A 156 -0.82 11.48 -24.01
CA ARG A 156 0.03 11.29 -22.83
C ARG A 156 -0.20 12.41 -21.84
N PRO A 157 -0.35 12.13 -20.53
CA PRO A 157 -0.57 13.18 -19.54
C PRO A 157 0.65 14.11 -19.44
N ALA A 158 0.42 15.42 -19.59
CA ALA A 158 1.49 16.43 -19.54
C ALA A 158 2.23 16.42 -18.19
N GLY A 159 1.51 16.18 -17.08
CA GLY A 159 2.12 16.03 -15.76
C GLY A 159 3.13 14.88 -15.70
N CYS A 160 2.84 13.74 -16.34
CA CYS A 160 3.77 12.62 -16.38
C CYS A 160 5.07 12.99 -17.11
N LEU A 161 4.98 13.69 -18.23
CA LEU A 161 6.16 14.13 -19.00
C LEU A 161 7.03 15.09 -18.18
N GLN A 162 6.41 16.07 -17.51
CA GLN A 162 7.12 17.04 -16.67
C GLN A 162 7.84 16.38 -15.48
N TYR A 163 7.16 15.42 -14.82
CA TYR A 163 7.74 14.74 -13.69
C TYR A 163 8.77 13.69 -14.11
N GLN A 164 8.60 13.07 -15.27
CA GLN A 164 9.61 12.19 -15.86
C GLN A 164 10.90 12.97 -16.16
N GLU A 165 10.82 14.15 -16.76
CA GLU A 165 11.96 15.02 -17.00
C GLU A 165 12.65 15.44 -15.68
N LYS A 166 11.87 15.80 -14.67
CA LYS A 166 12.40 16.30 -13.38
C LYS A 166 13.03 15.21 -12.51
N TYR A 167 12.39 14.06 -12.40
CA TYR A 167 12.73 13.01 -11.43
C TYR A 167 13.29 11.73 -12.06
N GLY A 168 13.27 11.59 -13.37
CA GLY A 168 13.81 10.43 -14.08
C GLY A 168 15.27 10.15 -13.76
N LYS A 169 16.06 11.20 -13.46
CA LYS A 169 17.45 11.08 -12.99
C LYS A 169 17.63 10.26 -11.72
N TYR A 170 16.56 10.03 -10.95
CA TYR A 170 16.52 9.21 -9.75
C TYR A 170 15.91 7.82 -10.00
N ASN A 171 15.93 7.33 -11.23
CA ASN A 171 15.24 6.09 -11.61
C ASN A 171 13.75 6.10 -11.21
N ALA A 172 13.09 7.26 -11.32
CA ALA A 172 11.66 7.42 -11.08
C ALA A 172 10.92 7.49 -12.42
N TYR A 173 9.89 6.65 -12.58
CA TYR A 173 9.14 6.47 -13.82
C TYR A 173 7.69 6.88 -13.61
N PHE A 174 7.28 7.92 -14.33
CA PHE A 174 5.90 8.45 -14.36
C PHE A 174 5.19 8.07 -15.65
N ILE A 175 5.97 7.76 -16.67
CA ILE A 175 5.61 7.21 -17.97
C ILE A 175 6.84 6.43 -18.47
N SER A 176 6.67 5.50 -19.41
CA SER A 176 7.81 4.78 -19.96
C SER A 176 8.71 5.68 -20.81
N ASP A 177 9.99 5.35 -20.84
CA ASP A 177 11.02 6.02 -21.65
C ASP A 177 10.86 5.78 -23.17
N GLU A 178 9.91 4.91 -23.59
CA GLU A 178 9.64 4.59 -24.99
C GLU A 178 8.34 5.25 -25.48
N PRO A 179 8.28 6.60 -25.57
CA PRO A 179 7.04 7.35 -25.76
C PRO A 179 6.37 7.16 -27.13
N GLU A 180 7.05 6.58 -28.10
CA GLU A 180 6.53 6.37 -29.46
C GLU A 180 5.93 4.97 -29.65
N LYS A 181 6.21 4.04 -28.76
CA LYS A 181 5.73 2.67 -28.87
C LYS A 181 4.36 2.54 -28.19
N LYS A 182 3.41 1.97 -28.90
CA LYS A 182 2.08 1.62 -28.35
C LYS A 182 2.21 0.46 -27.36
N VAL A 183 2.89 0.71 -26.25
CA VAL A 183 3.10 -0.25 -25.16
C VAL A 183 2.35 0.21 -23.92
N ILE A 184 1.73 -0.72 -23.24
CA ILE A 184 1.10 -0.56 -21.93
C ILE A 184 1.84 -1.47 -20.94
N TYR A 185 2.22 -0.90 -19.81
CA TYR A 185 2.70 -1.62 -18.65
C TYR A 185 1.61 -1.65 -17.59
N LEU A 186 1.10 -2.83 -17.31
CA LEU A 186 0.04 -3.02 -16.34
C LEU A 186 0.66 -3.20 -14.96
N THR A 187 0.22 -2.39 -14.00
CA THR A 187 0.67 -2.44 -12.61
C THR A 187 -0.52 -2.51 -11.68
N ILE A 188 -0.42 -3.31 -10.63
CA ILE A 188 -1.53 -3.62 -9.73
C ILE A 188 -1.03 -3.48 -8.30
N ASP A 189 -1.71 -2.66 -7.50
CA ASP A 189 -1.40 -2.50 -6.09
C ASP A 189 -2.21 -3.49 -5.24
N GLU A 190 -1.51 -4.16 -4.31
CA GLU A 190 -2.01 -5.20 -3.44
C GLU A 190 -1.85 -4.81 -1.97
N GLY A 191 -2.91 -4.29 -1.37
CA GLY A 191 -2.96 -3.97 0.07
C GLY A 191 -3.80 -4.96 0.86
N TYR A 192 -4.93 -5.36 0.28
CA TYR A 192 -5.92 -6.24 0.89
C TYR A 192 -6.49 -7.19 -0.15
N GLU A 193 -6.89 -8.42 0.28
CA GLU A 193 -7.49 -9.42 -0.59
C GLU A 193 -8.99 -9.58 -0.28
N TYR A 194 -9.83 -9.41 -1.30
CA TYR A 194 -11.29 -9.53 -1.22
C TYR A 194 -11.87 -10.62 -2.16
N GLY A 195 -11.04 -11.51 -2.68
CA GLY A 195 -11.42 -12.56 -3.64
C GLY A 195 -11.25 -12.13 -5.09
N CYS A 196 -10.59 -11.01 -5.34
CA CYS A 196 -10.38 -10.45 -6.67
C CYS A 196 -9.01 -10.82 -7.27
N SER A 197 -7.94 -10.83 -6.48
CA SER A 197 -6.57 -11.12 -6.97
C SER A 197 -6.47 -12.48 -7.71
N PRO A 198 -7.07 -13.59 -7.25
CA PRO A 198 -7.04 -14.83 -8.01
C PRO A 198 -7.69 -14.72 -9.39
N ARG A 199 -8.78 -13.96 -9.50
CA ARG A 199 -9.53 -13.76 -10.75
C ARG A 199 -8.79 -12.86 -11.73
N ILE A 200 -8.07 -11.87 -11.22
CA ILE A 200 -7.19 -11.02 -12.01
C ILE A 200 -6.05 -11.86 -12.58
N LEU A 201 -5.39 -12.69 -11.76
CA LEU A 201 -4.34 -13.60 -12.19
C LEU A 201 -4.85 -14.60 -13.25
N ASP A 202 -6.06 -15.17 -13.06
CA ASP A 202 -6.69 -16.05 -14.06
C ASP A 202 -6.88 -15.33 -15.39
N THR A 203 -7.36 -14.09 -15.38
CA THR A 203 -7.54 -13.28 -16.60
C THR A 203 -6.21 -12.95 -17.27
N LEU A 204 -5.19 -12.54 -16.49
CA LEU A 204 -3.86 -12.23 -17.03
C LEU A 204 -3.23 -13.47 -17.70
N LYS A 205 -3.37 -14.63 -17.08
CA LYS A 205 -2.92 -15.91 -17.62
C LYS A 205 -3.66 -16.27 -18.92
N GLU A 206 -4.99 -16.18 -18.93
CA GLU A 206 -5.81 -16.43 -20.13
C GLU A 206 -5.41 -15.51 -21.29
N LYS A 207 -5.15 -14.22 -20.97
CA LYS A 207 -4.77 -13.22 -21.98
C LYS A 207 -3.28 -13.23 -22.33
N ASN A 208 -2.46 -14.06 -21.68
CA ASN A 208 -1.02 -14.06 -21.81
C ASN A 208 -0.43 -12.65 -21.64
N VAL A 209 -0.71 -12.05 -20.49
CA VAL A 209 -0.22 -10.73 -20.08
C VAL A 209 0.47 -10.85 -18.73
N HIS A 210 1.69 -10.31 -18.63
CA HIS A 210 2.38 -10.19 -17.37
C HIS A 210 2.23 -8.74 -16.83
N ALA A 211 2.14 -8.62 -15.52
CA ALA A 211 1.95 -7.35 -14.80
C ALA A 211 2.93 -7.24 -13.63
N VAL A 212 3.09 -6.02 -13.10
CA VAL A 212 3.79 -5.80 -11.84
C VAL A 212 2.75 -5.75 -10.73
N PHE A 213 2.94 -6.55 -9.68
CA PHE A 213 2.12 -6.52 -8.46
C PHE A 213 2.90 -5.87 -7.34
N PHE A 214 2.51 -4.68 -6.92
CA PHE A 214 3.12 -4.00 -5.78
C PHE A 214 2.47 -4.46 -4.48
N VAL A 215 3.17 -5.31 -3.73
CA VAL A 215 2.64 -5.95 -2.53
C VAL A 215 3.12 -5.27 -1.26
N THR A 216 2.22 -5.06 -0.32
CA THR A 216 2.61 -4.70 1.05
C THR A 216 3.06 -5.95 1.80
N LYS A 217 3.92 -5.77 2.83
CA LYS A 217 4.31 -6.89 3.70
C LYS A 217 3.08 -7.58 4.30
N SER A 218 2.09 -6.81 4.78
CA SER A 218 0.88 -7.36 5.37
C SER A 218 0.03 -8.18 4.39
N PHE A 219 0.01 -7.80 3.11
CA PHE A 219 -0.63 -8.60 2.06
C PHE A 219 0.10 -9.93 1.88
N ALA A 220 1.42 -9.89 1.74
CA ALA A 220 2.24 -11.07 1.54
C ALA A 220 2.17 -12.05 2.72
N GLU A 221 2.16 -11.55 3.95
CA GLU A 221 1.97 -12.37 5.17
C GLU A 221 0.60 -13.07 5.21
N GLN A 222 -0.43 -12.43 4.70
CA GLN A 222 -1.80 -12.96 4.76
C GLN A 222 -2.15 -13.84 3.55
N ASN A 223 -1.44 -13.67 2.42
CA ASN A 223 -1.74 -14.32 1.15
C ASN A 223 -0.49 -14.87 0.47
N PRO A 224 0.34 -15.69 1.18
CA PRO A 224 1.60 -16.19 0.63
C PRO A 224 1.40 -17.02 -0.66
N ASP A 225 0.30 -17.76 -0.76
CA ASP A 225 -0.01 -18.57 -1.95
C ASP A 225 -0.26 -17.68 -3.19
N LEU A 226 -0.78 -16.45 -3.01
CA LEU A 226 -0.97 -15.52 -4.13
C LEU A 226 0.36 -14.91 -4.57
N VAL A 227 1.22 -14.51 -3.64
CA VAL A 227 2.56 -13.99 -3.97
C VAL A 227 3.37 -15.05 -4.70
N LYS A 228 3.35 -16.29 -4.20
CA LYS A 228 4.00 -17.40 -4.88
C LYS A 228 3.46 -17.60 -6.30
N ARG A 229 2.14 -17.55 -6.47
CA ARG A 229 1.49 -17.66 -7.78
C ARG A 229 1.90 -16.54 -8.73
N MET A 230 1.99 -15.28 -8.24
CA MET A 230 2.46 -14.15 -9.03
C MET A 230 3.86 -14.43 -9.60
N ILE A 231 4.78 -14.88 -8.76
CA ILE A 231 6.16 -15.21 -9.16
C ILE A 231 6.17 -16.39 -10.16
N GLU A 232 5.46 -17.47 -9.85
CA GLU A 232 5.44 -18.69 -10.69
C GLU A 232 4.78 -18.48 -12.06
N GLU A 233 3.84 -17.53 -12.17
CA GLU A 233 3.20 -17.16 -13.42
C GLU A 233 3.95 -16.08 -14.20
N GLY A 234 5.17 -15.69 -13.74
CA GLY A 234 6.08 -14.77 -14.45
C GLY A 234 5.71 -13.30 -14.32
N HIS A 235 4.91 -12.94 -13.32
CA HIS A 235 4.67 -11.54 -12.96
C HIS A 235 5.85 -10.99 -12.16
N GLU A 236 6.04 -9.66 -12.22
CA GLU A 236 6.98 -8.97 -11.36
C GLU A 236 6.31 -8.65 -10.01
N VAL A 237 7.00 -8.94 -8.90
CA VAL A 237 6.56 -8.54 -7.57
C VAL A 237 7.34 -7.31 -7.14
N GLY A 238 6.66 -6.20 -6.97
CA GLY A 238 7.20 -4.92 -6.52
C GLY A 238 6.91 -4.65 -5.05
N ASN A 239 7.69 -3.76 -4.47
CA ASN A 239 7.61 -3.37 -3.06
C ASN A 239 6.62 -2.22 -2.86
N HIS A 240 5.62 -2.42 -2.00
CA HIS A 240 4.65 -1.40 -1.62
C HIS A 240 4.71 -1.05 -0.13
N SER A 241 5.90 -1.12 0.47
CA SER A 241 6.24 -0.86 1.86
C SER A 241 5.71 -1.91 2.87
N VAL A 242 6.12 -1.76 4.13
CA VAL A 242 5.66 -2.62 5.23
C VAL A 242 4.25 -2.27 5.65
N THR A 243 4.00 -0.99 5.99
CA THR A 243 2.75 -0.56 6.67
C THR A 243 1.81 0.24 5.79
N HIS A 244 2.22 0.62 4.58
CA HIS A 244 1.48 1.53 3.70
C HIS A 244 1.09 2.82 4.44
N PRO A 245 2.07 3.66 4.88
CA PRO A 245 1.78 4.83 5.70
C PRO A 245 0.89 5.82 4.94
N SER A 246 -0.31 6.08 5.45
CA SER A 246 -1.30 6.96 4.81
C SER A 246 -0.86 8.42 4.70
N ALA A 247 0.02 8.87 5.60
CA ALA A 247 0.64 10.19 5.52
C ALA A 247 1.74 10.26 4.44
N GLY A 248 2.15 9.10 3.88
CA GLY A 248 3.23 8.97 2.92
C GLY A 248 4.61 8.88 3.56
N LEU A 249 5.56 8.30 2.83
CA LEU A 249 6.95 8.16 3.29
C LEU A 249 7.62 9.51 3.67
N PRO A 250 7.45 10.62 2.94
CA PRO A 250 8.09 11.89 3.29
C PRO A 250 7.73 12.45 4.67
N SER A 251 6.66 11.94 5.31
CA SER A 251 6.29 12.32 6.68
C SER A 251 7.15 11.65 7.76
N GLN A 252 8.01 10.72 7.36
CA GLN A 252 8.85 9.90 8.23
C GLN A 252 10.32 10.32 8.11
N SER A 253 11.15 9.97 9.11
CA SER A 253 12.60 10.11 9.01
C SER A 253 13.17 9.18 7.91
N ILE A 254 14.38 9.49 7.41
CA ILE A 254 15.07 8.63 6.42
C ILE A 254 15.19 7.19 6.91
N GLU A 255 15.54 7.01 8.18
CA GLU A 255 15.62 5.68 8.80
C GLU A 255 14.28 4.94 8.78
N GLN A 256 13.19 5.62 9.13
CA GLN A 256 11.84 5.02 9.08
C GLN A 256 11.43 4.68 7.65
N GLN A 257 11.70 5.58 6.69
CA GLN A 257 11.45 5.31 5.27
C GLN A 257 12.24 4.08 4.80
N THR A 258 13.53 4.00 5.15
CA THR A 258 14.39 2.85 4.84
C THR A 258 13.79 1.55 5.41
N ASN A 259 13.37 1.56 6.66
CA ASN A 259 12.76 0.40 7.32
C ASN A 259 11.45 -0.05 6.65
N GLU A 260 10.64 0.87 6.14
CA GLU A 260 9.44 0.55 5.35
C GLU A 260 9.77 -0.22 4.07
N ILE A 261 10.89 0.08 3.45
CA ILE A 261 11.30 -0.51 2.17
C ILE A 261 12.04 -1.83 2.41
N VAL A 262 13.09 -1.78 3.23
CA VAL A 262 13.97 -2.92 3.52
C VAL A 262 13.21 -4.02 4.27
N GLY A 263 12.35 -3.66 5.21
CA GLY A 263 11.56 -4.62 5.97
C GLY A 263 10.61 -5.47 5.11
N ASN A 264 10.04 -4.89 4.05
CA ASN A 264 9.23 -5.65 3.10
C ASN A 264 10.12 -6.47 2.13
N HIS A 265 11.22 -5.86 1.65
CA HIS A 265 12.19 -6.55 0.79
C HIS A 265 12.72 -7.84 1.45
N ASN A 266 13.24 -7.71 2.66
CA ASN A 266 13.81 -8.84 3.39
C ASN A 266 12.76 -9.94 3.65
N TYR A 267 11.51 -9.56 3.96
CA TYR A 267 10.44 -10.53 4.13
C TYR A 267 10.17 -11.30 2.84
N ILE A 268 10.04 -10.63 1.70
CA ILE A 268 9.80 -11.29 0.41
C ILE A 268 11.00 -12.17 0.01
N LYS A 269 12.21 -11.69 0.20
CA LYS A 269 13.43 -12.47 -0.07
C LYS A 269 13.51 -13.72 0.80
N GLU A 270 13.25 -13.59 2.10
CA GLU A 270 13.29 -14.70 3.06
C GLU A 270 12.21 -15.76 2.77
N GLN A 271 10.98 -15.33 2.49
CA GLN A 271 9.85 -16.24 2.32
C GLN A 271 9.77 -16.88 0.93
N PHE A 272 10.21 -16.15 -0.11
CA PHE A 272 9.99 -16.57 -1.51
C PHE A 272 11.29 -16.68 -2.32
N GLY A 273 12.44 -16.29 -1.76
CA GLY A 273 13.71 -16.26 -2.51
C GLY A 273 13.73 -15.24 -3.64
N TYR A 274 12.86 -14.20 -3.56
CA TYR A 274 12.62 -13.25 -4.63
C TYR A 274 13.15 -11.85 -4.28
N ASP A 275 13.98 -11.30 -5.14
CA ASP A 275 14.57 -9.96 -4.98
C ASP A 275 13.73 -8.91 -5.69
N MET A 276 13.05 -8.06 -4.94
CA MET A 276 12.27 -6.95 -5.48
C MET A 276 13.17 -5.78 -5.89
N HIS A 277 12.91 -5.17 -7.04
CA HIS A 277 13.65 -4.01 -7.54
C HIS A 277 12.76 -2.85 -8.02
N LEU A 278 11.46 -3.02 -7.97
CA LEU A 278 10.47 -1.99 -8.27
C LEU A 278 9.77 -1.55 -6.99
N PHE A 279 9.62 -0.25 -6.78
CA PHE A 279 8.96 0.34 -5.63
C PHE A 279 7.80 1.23 -6.06
N ARG A 280 6.67 1.12 -5.38
CA ARG A 280 5.49 2.00 -5.51
C ARG A 280 5.25 2.74 -4.21
N TYR A 281 5.16 4.06 -4.30
CA TYR A 281 4.88 4.91 -3.14
C TYR A 281 3.46 4.71 -2.61
N PRO A 282 3.29 4.42 -1.29
CA PRO A 282 2.00 4.45 -0.63
C PRO A 282 1.27 5.77 -0.88
N ALA A 283 0.01 5.68 -1.33
CA ALA A 283 -0.83 6.82 -1.69
C ALA A 283 -0.22 7.80 -2.70
N GLY A 284 0.82 7.41 -3.44
CA GLY A 284 1.52 8.27 -4.40
C GLY A 284 2.28 9.46 -3.78
N LYS A 285 2.54 9.42 -2.47
CA LYS A 285 3.19 10.53 -1.75
C LYS A 285 4.70 10.35 -1.72
N PHE A 286 5.42 11.32 -2.25
CA PHE A 286 6.88 11.28 -2.38
C PHE A 286 7.50 12.68 -2.18
N SER A 287 8.83 12.74 -2.06
CA SER A 287 9.63 13.97 -2.11
C SER A 287 10.87 13.72 -2.97
N GLU A 288 11.60 14.77 -3.35
CA GLU A 288 12.86 14.61 -4.07
C GLU A 288 13.86 13.75 -3.29
N GLN A 289 13.98 14.00 -1.98
CA GLN A 289 14.84 13.22 -1.11
C GLN A 289 14.41 11.75 -1.06
N SER A 290 13.10 11.48 -1.00
CA SER A 290 12.61 10.10 -0.93
C SER A 290 12.84 9.32 -2.22
N VAL A 291 12.71 9.94 -3.42
CA VAL A 291 13.02 9.22 -4.67
C VAL A 291 14.52 8.96 -4.83
N ALA A 292 15.38 9.86 -4.33
CA ALA A 292 16.82 9.63 -4.26
C ALA A 292 17.16 8.50 -3.26
N LEU A 293 16.46 8.41 -2.12
CA LEU A 293 16.61 7.30 -1.17
C LEU A 293 16.23 5.95 -1.82
N ILE A 294 15.11 5.88 -2.52
CA ILE A 294 14.68 4.66 -3.23
C ILE A 294 15.73 4.26 -4.27
N ASN A 295 16.27 5.23 -5.02
CA ASN A 295 17.36 4.96 -5.95
C ASN A 295 18.59 4.39 -5.24
N ASN A 296 18.99 4.96 -4.08
CA ASN A 296 20.15 4.49 -3.31
C ASN A 296 19.96 3.08 -2.75
N LEU A 297 18.71 2.65 -2.57
CA LEU A 297 18.35 1.29 -2.20
C LEU A 297 18.26 0.35 -3.43
N ASN A 298 18.81 0.74 -4.57
CA ASN A 298 18.80 -0.02 -5.82
C ASN A 298 17.39 -0.36 -6.36
N TYR A 299 16.41 0.51 -6.11
CA TYR A 299 15.06 0.40 -6.64
C TYR A 299 14.83 1.38 -7.79
N LYS A 300 13.88 1.03 -8.67
CA LYS A 300 13.19 1.97 -9.56
C LYS A 300 11.88 2.38 -8.89
N SER A 301 11.63 3.68 -8.78
CA SER A 301 10.32 4.19 -8.32
C SER A 301 9.35 4.18 -9.49
N VAL A 302 8.24 3.45 -9.38
CA VAL A 302 7.25 3.33 -10.44
C VAL A 302 5.96 4.04 -10.02
N PHE A 303 5.67 5.16 -10.66
CA PHE A 303 4.41 5.88 -10.55
C PHE A 303 3.43 5.40 -11.63
N TRP A 304 2.47 6.20 -12.01
CA TRP A 304 1.48 5.84 -13.03
C TRP A 304 1.15 7.01 -13.94
N SER A 305 0.78 6.72 -15.17
CA SER A 305 0.26 7.69 -16.13
C SER A 305 -1.26 7.55 -16.32
N PHE A 306 -1.85 6.52 -15.74
CA PHE A 306 -3.28 6.34 -15.60
C PHE A 306 -3.61 5.67 -14.28
N ALA A 307 -4.58 6.22 -13.56
CA ALA A 307 -5.27 5.62 -12.44
C ALA A 307 -6.70 6.17 -12.36
N TYR A 308 -7.58 5.46 -11.66
CA TYR A 308 -8.93 5.91 -11.37
C TYR A 308 -9.37 5.43 -9.98
N LEU A 309 -10.56 5.83 -9.52
CA LEU A 309 -11.06 5.48 -8.20
C LEU A 309 -11.68 4.07 -8.22
N ASP A 310 -10.86 3.04 -8.09
CA ASP A 310 -11.24 1.63 -8.13
C ASP A 310 -11.03 0.88 -6.80
N TYR A 311 -10.33 1.50 -5.85
CA TYR A 311 -9.92 0.89 -4.57
C TYR A 311 -11.01 0.89 -3.48
N ASP A 312 -12.09 1.65 -3.61
CA ASP A 312 -13.17 1.63 -2.60
C ASP A 312 -14.07 0.41 -2.79
N VAL A 313 -13.81 -0.64 -2.02
CA VAL A 313 -14.57 -1.90 -2.09
C VAL A 313 -16.05 -1.76 -1.76
N ASN A 314 -16.45 -0.67 -1.11
CA ASN A 314 -17.86 -0.40 -0.76
C ASN A 314 -18.57 0.47 -1.80
N ASN A 315 -17.82 1.12 -2.69
CA ASN A 315 -18.35 2.02 -3.72
C ASN A 315 -17.60 1.81 -5.04
N GLN A 316 -17.75 0.61 -5.60
CA GLN A 316 -17.11 0.26 -6.85
C GLN A 316 -17.71 1.04 -8.02
N PRO A 317 -16.88 1.58 -8.93
CA PRO A 317 -17.37 2.29 -10.10
C PRO A 317 -18.09 1.37 -11.07
N ASP A 318 -19.01 1.94 -11.86
CA ASP A 318 -19.74 1.18 -12.89
C ASP A 318 -18.77 0.55 -13.92
N PRO A 319 -18.87 -0.75 -14.22
CA PRO A 319 -17.95 -1.43 -15.14
C PRO A 319 -17.95 -0.85 -16.55
N THR A 320 -19.11 -0.42 -17.07
CA THR A 320 -19.23 0.16 -18.42
C THR A 320 -18.51 1.50 -18.51
N GLU A 321 -18.74 2.36 -17.53
CA GLU A 321 -18.09 3.68 -17.48
C GLU A 321 -16.59 3.55 -17.18
N SER A 322 -16.19 2.61 -16.32
CA SER A 322 -14.79 2.30 -16.05
C SER A 322 -14.06 1.82 -17.30
N LYS A 323 -14.67 0.94 -18.09
CA LYS A 323 -14.10 0.48 -19.37
C LYS A 323 -13.94 1.63 -20.35
N LYS A 324 -14.95 2.49 -20.50
CA LYS A 324 -14.85 3.72 -21.33
C LYS A 324 -13.70 4.62 -20.85
N LYS A 325 -13.58 4.82 -19.55
CA LYS A 325 -12.55 5.64 -18.94
C LYS A 325 -11.15 5.10 -19.23
N ILE A 326 -10.90 3.83 -18.95
CA ILE A 326 -9.64 3.15 -19.22
C ILE A 326 -9.27 3.26 -20.70
N MET A 327 -10.19 2.93 -21.61
CA MET A 327 -9.97 2.99 -23.07
C MET A 327 -9.72 4.40 -23.57
N SER A 328 -10.39 5.42 -23.02
CA SER A 328 -10.20 6.81 -23.43
C SER A 328 -8.84 7.40 -23.04
N CYS A 329 -8.13 6.72 -22.15
CA CYS A 329 -6.82 7.13 -21.64
C CYS A 329 -5.65 6.32 -22.23
N LEU A 330 -5.89 5.52 -23.26
CA LEU A 330 -4.81 4.83 -23.97
C LEU A 330 -3.80 5.82 -24.54
N HIS A 331 -2.53 5.58 -24.27
CA HIS A 331 -1.41 6.36 -24.80
C HIS A 331 -0.13 5.52 -24.86
N PRO A 332 0.83 5.85 -25.73
CA PRO A 332 2.10 5.16 -25.83
C PRO A 332 2.90 5.26 -24.52
N GLY A 333 3.54 4.16 -24.12
CA GLY A 333 4.38 4.09 -22.93
C GLY A 333 3.61 4.19 -21.61
N ALA A 334 2.34 3.84 -21.63
CA ALA A 334 1.44 4.00 -20.46
C ALA A 334 1.83 3.07 -19.30
N LEU A 335 1.92 3.63 -18.10
CA LEU A 335 1.95 2.93 -16.83
C LEU A 335 0.54 2.96 -16.22
N TYR A 336 -0.17 1.85 -16.30
CA TYR A 336 -1.53 1.73 -15.77
C TYR A 336 -1.51 1.22 -14.34
N LEU A 337 -2.08 2.00 -13.41
CA LEU A 337 -2.35 1.56 -12.04
C LEU A 337 -3.78 1.08 -11.91
N LEU A 338 -3.94 -0.16 -11.49
CA LEU A 338 -5.19 -0.76 -11.02
C LEU A 338 -5.01 -1.29 -9.61
N HIS A 339 -6.11 -1.48 -8.87
CA HIS A 339 -6.09 -2.09 -7.55
C HIS A 339 -6.76 -3.47 -7.60
N ALA A 340 -6.14 -4.43 -6.93
CA ALA A 340 -6.61 -5.82 -6.96
C ALA A 340 -7.87 -6.08 -6.14
N GLU A 341 -8.18 -5.22 -5.17
CA GLU A 341 -9.44 -5.28 -4.42
C GLU A 341 -10.69 -4.89 -5.22
N SER A 342 -10.52 -4.46 -6.47
CA SER A 342 -11.61 -3.98 -7.32
C SER A 342 -12.39 -5.11 -7.99
N GLU A 343 -13.64 -5.26 -7.59
CA GLU A 343 -14.59 -6.14 -8.31
C GLU A 343 -14.82 -5.67 -9.75
N THR A 344 -14.84 -4.36 -9.98
CA THR A 344 -14.97 -3.78 -11.32
C THR A 344 -13.79 -4.17 -12.23
N ASN A 345 -12.56 -4.09 -11.72
CA ASN A 345 -11.39 -4.49 -12.50
C ASN A 345 -11.43 -5.96 -12.91
N THR A 346 -11.90 -6.86 -12.04
CA THR A 346 -12.04 -8.28 -12.41
C THR A 346 -13.01 -8.50 -13.58
N GLN A 347 -14.00 -7.62 -13.75
CA GLN A 347 -15.00 -7.74 -14.80
C GLN A 347 -14.54 -7.16 -16.13
N ILE A 348 -13.70 -6.12 -16.10
CA ILE A 348 -13.38 -5.37 -17.33
C ILE A 348 -11.97 -5.66 -17.88
N LEU A 349 -11.08 -6.28 -17.09
CA LEU A 349 -9.66 -6.44 -17.43
C LEU A 349 -9.46 -7.21 -18.74
N GLY A 350 -10.15 -8.32 -18.93
CA GLY A 350 -10.05 -9.12 -20.15
C GLY A 350 -10.47 -8.35 -21.40
N ASP A 351 -11.62 -7.69 -21.33
CA ASP A 351 -12.13 -6.82 -22.40
C ASP A 351 -11.20 -5.63 -22.68
N PHE A 352 -10.62 -5.03 -21.64
CA PHE A 352 -9.65 -3.94 -21.78
C PHE A 352 -8.42 -4.41 -22.57
N ILE A 353 -7.84 -5.55 -22.20
CA ILE A 353 -6.68 -6.12 -22.90
C ILE A 353 -6.99 -6.36 -24.38
N ASP A 354 -8.12 -7.01 -24.68
CA ASP A 354 -8.50 -7.34 -26.04
C ASP A 354 -8.74 -6.08 -26.90
N GLN A 355 -9.43 -5.08 -26.36
CA GLN A 355 -9.72 -3.84 -27.06
C GLN A 355 -8.47 -2.94 -27.24
N ALA A 356 -7.55 -2.93 -26.28
CA ALA A 356 -6.28 -2.22 -26.43
C ALA A 356 -5.41 -2.88 -27.52
N ARG A 357 -5.34 -4.21 -27.55
CA ARG A 357 -4.66 -4.97 -28.63
C ARG A 357 -5.27 -4.71 -30.00
N ALA A 358 -6.60 -4.63 -30.09
CA ALA A 358 -7.30 -4.29 -31.34
C ALA A 358 -6.95 -2.87 -31.86
N GLN A 359 -6.48 -1.98 -30.98
CA GLN A 359 -5.96 -0.66 -31.34
C GLN A 359 -4.44 -0.64 -31.58
N GLY A 360 -3.80 -1.84 -31.57
CA GLY A 360 -2.38 -2.00 -31.86
C GLY A 360 -1.48 -1.75 -30.63
N TYR A 361 -2.02 -1.80 -29.40
CA TYR A 361 -1.20 -1.76 -28.19
C TYR A 361 -0.70 -3.16 -27.82
N GLU A 362 0.54 -3.21 -27.35
CA GLU A 362 1.17 -4.38 -26.75
C GLU A 362 1.21 -4.21 -25.23
N PHE A 363 1.00 -5.31 -24.50
CA PHE A 363 1.25 -5.35 -23.06
C PHE A 363 2.63 -5.93 -22.80
N LYS A 364 3.45 -5.19 -22.08
CA LYS A 364 4.80 -5.62 -21.68
C LYS A 364 4.94 -5.57 -20.16
N LEU A 365 5.82 -6.42 -19.65
CA LEU A 365 6.22 -6.37 -18.25
C LEU A 365 7.19 -5.20 -18.05
N PHE A 366 6.96 -4.39 -17.03
CA PHE A 366 7.88 -3.33 -16.63
C PHE A 366 8.95 -3.93 -15.70
N GLN A 367 10.22 -3.67 -16.02
CA GLN A 367 11.37 -4.18 -15.26
C GLN A 367 12.42 -3.12 -14.97
#